data_2a19709c2033feccfc90acaf885e77bc
#
_entry.id   2a19709c2033feccfc90acaf885e77bc
#
_cell.length_a   1.000
_cell.length_b   1.000
_cell.length_c   1.000
_cell.angle_alpha   90.00
_cell.angle_beta   90.00
_cell.angle_gamma   90.00
#
_symmetry.space_group_name_H-M   'P 1'
#
loop_
_entity.id
_entity.type
_entity.pdbx_description
1 polymer ?
#
loop_
_entity_poly.entity_id
_entity_poly.type
_entity_poly.pdbx_seq_one_letter_code
_entity_poly.pdbx_strand_id
1 'polypeptide(L)'
;MMVARWHIDAKFGHKQTVIDSLNKWFEDIGSQIGWTGDKFRIVTGSVGAKESVVISEIQISGLTELDESWNKLGDVEGHAAWSKELEPYIVSGSQYWEILRIV
;
A
#
# COMPACT_ATOMS: atom_id res chain seq x y z
N MET A 1 -0.03 -1.66 19.27
CA MET A 1 0.34 -1.00 18.02
C MET A 1 0.85 -2.02 17.02
N MET A 2 0.37 -1.93 15.80
CA MET A 2 0.77 -2.81 14.70
C MET A 2 1.14 -1.99 13.48
N VAL A 3 1.81 -2.60 12.54
CA VAL A 3 2.09 -2.03 11.23
C VAL A 3 1.59 -3.00 10.17
N ALA A 4 0.80 -2.49 9.23
CA ALA A 4 0.30 -3.25 8.09
C ALA A 4 1.11 -2.86 6.86
N ARG A 5 1.70 -3.84 6.19
CA ARG A 5 2.54 -3.68 5.00
C ARG A 5 1.90 -4.36 3.82
N TRP A 6 1.69 -3.60 2.76
CA TRP A 6 1.27 -4.16 1.48
C TRP A 6 2.46 -4.24 0.56
N HIS A 7 2.85 -5.45 0.23
CA HIS A 7 4.01 -5.76 -0.60
C HIS A 7 3.59 -5.99 -2.04
N ILE A 8 4.29 -5.38 -2.97
CA ILE A 8 4.14 -5.64 -4.41
C ILE A 8 5.50 -5.61 -5.11
N ASP A 9 5.62 -6.36 -6.20
CA ASP A 9 6.77 -6.28 -7.09
C ASP A 9 6.40 -5.42 -8.30
N ALA A 10 7.15 -4.34 -8.52
CA ALA A 10 7.00 -3.53 -9.73
C ALA A 10 7.66 -4.26 -10.91
N LYS A 11 7.07 -4.14 -12.08
CA LYS A 11 7.70 -4.62 -13.32
C LYS A 11 8.95 -3.79 -13.61
N PHE A 12 9.93 -4.42 -14.22
CA PHE A 12 11.19 -3.78 -14.58
C PHE A 12 10.93 -2.49 -15.38
N GLY A 13 11.56 -1.40 -14.93
CA GLY A 13 11.42 -0.08 -15.56
C GLY A 13 10.20 0.72 -15.10
N HIS A 14 9.32 0.16 -14.26
CA HIS A 14 8.07 0.81 -13.84
C HIS A 14 7.98 1.12 -12.35
N LYS A 15 9.07 0.95 -11.60
CA LYS A 15 9.07 1.15 -10.15
C LYS A 15 8.63 2.56 -9.75
N GLN A 16 9.14 3.59 -10.41
CA GLN A 16 8.77 4.97 -10.07
C GLN A 16 7.29 5.23 -10.36
N THR A 17 6.76 4.67 -11.43
CA THR A 17 5.32 4.75 -11.75
C THR A 17 4.49 4.13 -10.63
N VAL A 18 4.91 3.00 -10.10
CA VAL A 18 4.22 2.33 -8.98
C VAL A 18 4.28 3.19 -7.72
N ILE A 19 5.44 3.74 -7.39
CA ILE A 19 5.60 4.61 -6.21
C ILE A 19 4.71 5.86 -6.33
N ASP A 20 4.71 6.51 -7.49
CA ASP A 20 3.89 7.70 -7.74
C ASP A 20 2.40 7.38 -7.62
N SER A 21 1.99 6.23 -8.15
CA SER A 21 0.60 5.75 -8.07
C SER A 21 0.17 5.50 -6.62
N LEU A 22 1.04 4.92 -5.80
CA LEU A 22 0.77 4.68 -4.37
C LEU A 22 0.67 5.99 -3.59
N ASN A 23 1.53 6.96 -3.87
CA ASN A 23 1.44 8.28 -3.23
C ASN A 23 0.13 8.98 -3.59
N LYS A 24 -0.29 8.90 -4.84
CA LYS A 24 -1.57 9.45 -5.29
C LYS A 24 -2.74 8.75 -4.62
N TRP A 25 -2.70 7.43 -4.53
CA TRP A 25 -3.72 6.65 -3.83
C TRP A 25 -3.85 7.11 -2.37
N PHE A 26 -2.73 7.29 -1.70
CA PHE A 26 -2.73 7.74 -0.31
C PHE A 26 -3.38 9.12 -0.16
N GLU A 27 -3.03 10.08 -1.02
CA GLU A 27 -3.60 11.42 -0.97
C GLU A 27 -5.09 11.45 -1.29
N ASP A 28 -5.52 10.71 -2.32
CA ASP A 28 -6.88 10.77 -2.83
C ASP A 28 -7.83 9.79 -2.13
N ILE A 29 -7.35 8.65 -1.70
CA ILE A 29 -8.18 7.54 -1.19
C ILE A 29 -7.85 7.22 0.27
N GLY A 30 -6.59 7.01 0.60
CA GLY A 30 -6.16 6.66 1.95
C GLY A 30 -6.58 7.68 3.00
N SER A 31 -6.54 8.96 2.66
CA SER A 31 -6.99 10.05 3.53
C SER A 31 -8.47 9.95 3.90
N GLN A 32 -9.30 9.34 3.06
CA GLN A 32 -10.73 9.16 3.30
C GLN A 32 -11.05 8.02 4.26
N ILE A 33 -10.09 7.13 4.51
CA ILE A 33 -10.27 5.98 5.43
C ILE A 33 -9.46 6.14 6.72
N GLY A 34 -8.99 7.36 6.99
CA GLY A 34 -8.30 7.69 8.24
C GLY A 34 -6.80 7.43 8.24
N TRP A 35 -6.19 7.14 7.09
CA TRP A 35 -4.76 6.93 6.98
C TRP A 35 -4.07 8.26 6.73
N THR A 36 -3.54 8.87 7.79
CA THR A 36 -2.89 10.19 7.76
C THR A 36 -1.39 10.06 7.46
N GLY A 37 -0.79 11.14 6.96
CA GLY A 37 0.60 11.16 6.52
C GLY A 37 1.64 10.81 7.58
N ASP A 38 1.32 11.03 8.85
CA ASP A 38 2.18 10.67 9.98
C ASP A 38 2.22 9.16 10.27
N LYS A 39 1.28 8.40 9.72
CA LYS A 39 1.16 6.95 9.93
C LYS A 39 1.54 6.14 8.70
N PHE A 40 1.68 6.77 7.57
CA PHE A 40 1.90 6.12 6.28
C PHE A 40 3.29 6.40 5.74
N ARG A 41 3.92 5.39 5.16
CA ARG A 41 5.16 5.55 4.40
C ARG A 41 5.31 4.48 3.34
N ILE A 42 6.11 4.77 2.34
CA ILE A 42 6.49 3.82 1.30
C ILE A 42 7.98 3.50 1.49
N VAL A 43 8.30 2.22 1.50
CA VAL A 43 9.68 1.75 1.50
C VAL A 43 9.91 0.86 0.29
N THR A 44 11.14 0.73 -0.13
CA THR A 44 11.49 -0.07 -1.29
C THR A 44 12.76 -0.87 -1.06
N GLY A 45 12.90 -1.97 -1.78
CA GLY A 45 14.07 -2.83 -1.68
C GLY A 45 15.36 -2.12 -2.07
N SER A 46 16.41 -2.39 -1.32
CA SER A 46 17.77 -1.90 -1.58
C SER A 46 18.76 -3.03 -1.36
N VAL A 47 19.26 -3.22 -0.15
CA VAL A 47 20.19 -4.30 0.18
C VAL A 47 19.46 -5.37 0.99
N GLY A 48 19.58 -6.62 0.60
CA GLY A 48 18.93 -7.74 1.27
C GLY A 48 17.47 -7.95 0.85
N ALA A 49 16.91 -7.07 0.05
CA ALA A 49 15.57 -7.17 -0.54
C ALA A 49 15.68 -6.81 -2.02
N LYS A 50 14.76 -7.34 -2.82
CA LYS A 50 14.74 -7.04 -4.27
C LYS A 50 14.51 -5.56 -4.50
N GLU A 51 15.23 -4.95 -5.42
CA GLU A 51 15.02 -3.56 -5.80
C GLU A 51 13.58 -3.31 -6.29
N SER A 52 12.96 -4.29 -6.95
CA SER A 52 11.60 -4.19 -7.49
C SER A 52 10.51 -4.15 -6.44
N VAL A 53 10.82 -4.52 -5.20
CA VAL A 53 9.82 -4.55 -4.12
C VAL A 53 9.45 -3.13 -3.69
N VAL A 54 8.15 -2.86 -3.66
CA VAL A 54 7.58 -1.61 -3.12
C VAL A 54 6.61 -1.99 -2.02
N ILE A 55 6.73 -1.36 -0.87
CA ILE A 55 5.92 -1.65 0.30
C ILE A 55 5.23 -0.37 0.78
N SER A 56 3.90 -0.42 0.85
CA SER A 56 3.10 0.62 1.52
C SER A 56 2.90 0.19 2.97
N GLU A 57 3.30 1.02 3.91
CA GLU A 57 3.24 0.69 5.33
C GLU A 57 2.33 1.69 6.04
N ILE A 58 1.40 1.18 6.83
CA ILE A 58 0.49 1.99 7.65
C ILE A 58 0.53 1.52 9.10
N GLN A 59 0.65 2.47 10.02
CA GLN A 59 0.57 2.18 11.45
C GLN A 59 -0.89 2.15 11.88
N ILE A 60 -1.27 1.11 12.59
CA ILE A 60 -2.64 0.86 13.07
C ILE A 60 -2.63 0.54 14.56
N SER A 61 -3.75 0.76 15.22
CA SER A 61 -3.92 0.39 16.63
C SER A 61 -4.03 -1.12 16.81
N GLY A 62 -4.61 -1.82 15.84
CA GLY A 62 -4.82 -3.26 15.86
C GLY A 62 -5.59 -3.74 14.64
N LEU A 63 -5.92 -5.03 14.63
CA LEU A 63 -6.62 -5.66 13.50
C LEU A 63 -8.04 -5.13 13.27
N THR A 64 -8.71 -4.70 14.32
CA THR A 64 -10.05 -4.10 14.20
C THR A 64 -10.01 -2.83 13.37
N GLU A 65 -9.04 -1.95 13.63
CA GLU A 65 -8.86 -0.72 12.85
C GLU A 65 -8.61 -1.03 11.39
N LEU A 66 -7.75 -2.01 11.12
CA LEU A 66 -7.45 -2.43 9.75
C LEU A 66 -8.68 -2.95 9.02
N ASP A 67 -9.45 -3.82 9.67
CA ASP A 67 -10.68 -4.38 9.11
C ASP A 67 -11.71 -3.28 8.81
N GLU A 68 -11.89 -2.34 9.72
CA GLU A 68 -12.78 -1.19 9.52
C GLU A 68 -12.31 -0.32 8.35
N SER A 69 -11.00 -0.12 8.21
CA SER A 69 -10.43 0.65 7.09
C SER A 69 -10.67 -0.05 5.76
N TRP A 70 -10.48 -1.36 5.70
CA TRP A 70 -10.78 -2.13 4.49
C TRP A 70 -12.26 -2.08 4.12
N ASN A 71 -13.15 -2.14 5.10
CA ASN A 71 -14.60 -2.02 4.86
C ASN A 71 -14.96 -0.64 4.28
N LYS A 72 -14.37 0.43 4.82
CA LYS A 72 -14.54 1.79 4.28
C LYS A 72 -13.99 1.91 2.86
N LEU A 73 -12.87 1.26 2.60
CA LEU A 73 -12.20 1.31 1.29
C LEU A 73 -13.11 0.83 0.16
N GLY A 74 -13.93 -0.18 0.42
CA GLY A 74 -14.88 -0.70 -0.55
C GLY A 74 -15.92 0.33 -1.01
N ASP A 75 -16.18 1.36 -0.19
CA ASP A 75 -17.15 2.41 -0.48
C ASP A 75 -16.51 3.69 -1.04
N VAL A 76 -15.18 3.75 -1.13
CA VAL A 76 -14.49 4.93 -1.66
C VAL A 76 -14.51 4.91 -3.18
N GLU A 77 -15.08 5.97 -3.76
CA GLU A 77 -15.09 6.14 -5.20
C GLU A 77 -13.67 6.28 -5.76
N GLY A 78 -13.40 5.63 -6.87
CA GLY A 78 -12.11 5.69 -7.55
C GLY A 78 -11.12 4.61 -7.17
N HIS A 79 -11.33 3.89 -6.07
CA HIS A 79 -10.38 2.83 -5.64
C HIS A 79 -10.28 1.69 -6.66
N ALA A 80 -11.41 1.21 -7.17
CA ALA A 80 -11.42 0.12 -8.16
C ALA A 80 -10.75 0.53 -9.47
N ALA A 81 -11.00 1.76 -9.93
CA ALA A 81 -10.37 2.30 -11.14
C ALA A 81 -8.85 2.43 -10.94
N TRP A 82 -8.43 2.92 -9.78
CA TRP A 82 -7.00 3.01 -9.44
C TRP A 82 -6.32 1.64 -9.49
N SER A 83 -6.96 0.61 -8.93
CA SER A 83 -6.41 -0.75 -8.94
C SER A 83 -6.18 -1.26 -10.36
N LYS A 84 -7.12 -1.01 -11.26
CA LYS A 84 -6.98 -1.39 -12.68
C LYS A 84 -5.85 -0.63 -13.38
N GLU A 85 -5.68 0.64 -13.08
CA GLU A 85 -4.61 1.46 -13.63
C GLU A 85 -3.23 0.98 -13.18
N LEU A 86 -3.14 0.41 -11.97
CA LEU A 86 -1.88 -0.10 -11.43
C LEU A 86 -1.48 -1.46 -12.03
N GLU A 87 -2.46 -2.29 -12.39
CA GLU A 87 -2.22 -3.67 -12.86
C GLU A 87 -1.10 -3.82 -13.89
N PRO A 88 -1.01 -2.98 -14.95
CA PRO A 88 0.01 -3.15 -15.98
C PRO A 88 1.44 -3.00 -15.47
N TYR A 89 1.63 -2.37 -14.32
CA TYR A 89 2.95 -1.99 -13.81
C TYR A 89 3.46 -2.87 -12.69
N ILE A 90 2.67 -3.82 -12.23
CA ILE A 90 3.05 -4.75 -11.17
C ILE A 90 3.11 -6.18 -11.69
N VAL A 91 3.92 -7.01 -11.03
CA VAL A 91 3.98 -8.44 -11.32
C VAL A 91 2.74 -9.11 -10.73
N SER A 92 1.96 -9.76 -11.60
CA SER A 92 0.72 -10.44 -11.18
C SER A 92 1.01 -11.52 -10.14
N GLY A 93 0.21 -11.52 -9.07
CA GLY A 93 0.34 -12.49 -7.98
C GLY A 93 1.45 -12.16 -6.97
N SER A 94 2.15 -11.02 -7.13
CA SER A 94 3.21 -10.63 -6.21
C SER A 94 2.70 -9.93 -4.94
N GLN A 95 1.46 -9.43 -4.96
CA GLN A 95 0.92 -8.65 -3.85
C GLN A 95 0.52 -9.52 -2.66
N TYR A 96 0.85 -9.05 -1.46
CA TYR A 96 0.40 -9.67 -0.21
C TYR A 96 0.47 -8.67 0.94
N TRP A 97 -0.32 -8.93 1.98
CA TRP A 97 -0.29 -8.18 3.23
C TRP A 97 0.56 -8.90 4.27
N GLU A 98 1.26 -8.12 5.05
CA GLU A 98 2.02 -8.58 6.21
C GLU A 98 1.68 -7.67 7.38
N ILE A 99 1.25 -8.25 8.49
CA ILE A 99 0.88 -7.49 9.68
C ILE A 99 1.86 -7.83 10.79
N LEU A 100 2.57 -6.82 11.28
CA LEU A 100 3.60 -6.98 12.31
C LEU A 100 3.19 -6.21 13.57
N ARG A 101 3.56 -6.76 14.72
CA ARG A 101 3.35 -6.10 16.00
C ARG A 101 4.57 -5.24 16.36
N ILE A 102 4.32 -4.01 16.77
CA ILE A 102 5.37 -3.14 17.32
C ILE A 102 5.56 -3.51 18.78
N VAL A 103 6.76 -3.88 19.15
CA VAL A 103 7.09 -4.29 20.52
C VAL A 103 7.80 -3.20 21.30
#